data_baac58889c11d920d1d00d77177397c9
#
_entry.id   baac58889c11d920d1d00d77177397c9
#
_cell.length_a   1.000
_cell.length_b   1.000
_cell.length_c   1.000
_cell.angle_alpha   90.00
_cell.angle_beta   90.00
_cell.angle_gamma   90.00
#
_symmetry.space_group_name_H-M   'P 1'
#
loop_
_entity.id
_entity.type
_entity.pdbx_description
1 polymer ?
#
loop_
_entity_poly.entity_id
_entity_poly.type
_entity_poly.pdbx_seq_one_letter_code
_entity_poly.pdbx_strand_id
1 'polypeptide(L)'
;MEKMPVKTEKSKIVSCYHCGEACEDELFVQDKKSFCCTGCLTVYEVLNENNLCDYYDIEVTPGTNQQKKEDRDNRFDYLDDEDVINKLIDFKDEEQIHITFTIPMIHCASCIWLLENLYKLDPGVTFSRVDFIKKKVQIKYSSKKTSLKSVVKLLSRIGYEPRINLSDLGEERGLKSDKKLIYQLAVAGFCFGNMMFFSLPEYFSETELLGNGFNHLFNYLNILLALPVVFYAATDYF
;
A
#
# COMPACT_ATOMS: atom_id res chain seq x y z
N MET A 1 42.25 51.92 -19.45
CA MET A 1 42.29 50.52 -18.89
C MET A 1 40.87 50.09 -18.60
N GLU A 2 40.29 49.46 -19.57
CA GLU A 2 38.89 49.05 -19.60
C GLU A 2 38.79 47.66 -18.96
N LYS A 3 38.04 47.55 -17.84
CA LYS A 3 37.80 46.26 -17.19
C LYS A 3 36.72 45.48 -17.96
N MET A 4 37.11 44.45 -18.67
CA MET A 4 36.20 43.48 -19.25
C MET A 4 35.38 42.78 -18.17
N PRO A 5 34.04 42.56 -18.35
CA PRO A 5 33.25 41.81 -17.44
C PRO A 5 33.60 40.31 -17.56
N VAL A 6 33.94 39.71 -16.41
CA VAL A 6 34.11 38.28 -16.25
C VAL A 6 32.77 37.62 -16.48
N LYS A 7 32.63 36.84 -17.55
CA LYS A 7 31.50 35.90 -17.76
C LYS A 7 31.51 34.88 -16.62
N THR A 8 30.56 34.97 -15.73
CA THR A 8 30.28 33.92 -14.75
C THR A 8 29.85 32.68 -15.53
N GLU A 9 30.64 31.65 -15.47
CA GLU A 9 30.26 30.31 -15.98
C GLU A 9 28.97 29.89 -15.27
N LYS A 10 27.98 29.50 -16.06
CA LYS A 10 26.76 28.84 -15.54
C LYS A 10 27.20 27.62 -14.75
N SER A 11 27.06 27.66 -13.43
CA SER A 11 27.25 26.52 -12.56
C SER A 11 26.38 25.37 -13.08
N LYS A 12 27.01 24.24 -13.44
CA LYS A 12 26.29 23.01 -13.74
C LYS A 12 25.43 22.69 -12.53
N ILE A 13 24.12 22.76 -12.69
CA ILE A 13 23.18 22.32 -11.66
C ILE A 13 23.41 20.81 -11.49
N VAL A 14 23.94 20.41 -10.35
CA VAL A 14 24.17 19.01 -9.99
C VAL A 14 22.89 18.47 -9.39
N SER A 15 22.35 17.37 -9.93
CA SER A 15 21.16 16.72 -9.35
C SER A 15 21.55 15.70 -8.28
N CYS A 16 20.71 15.57 -7.27
CA CYS A 16 20.87 14.61 -6.20
C CYS A 16 20.72 13.18 -6.72
N TYR A 17 21.70 12.33 -6.41
CA TYR A 17 21.68 10.91 -6.81
C TYR A 17 20.49 10.14 -6.24
N HIS A 18 20.00 10.52 -5.04
CA HIS A 18 18.89 9.83 -4.37
C HIS A 18 17.53 10.31 -4.86
N CYS A 19 17.23 11.62 -4.80
CA CYS A 19 15.88 12.15 -5.06
C CYS A 19 15.74 12.90 -6.40
N GLY A 20 16.83 13.14 -7.13
CA GLY A 20 16.81 13.83 -8.42
C GLY A 20 16.67 15.35 -8.35
N GLU A 21 16.42 15.94 -7.18
CA GLU A 21 16.31 17.39 -7.05
C GLU A 21 17.65 18.10 -7.22
N ALA A 22 17.59 19.37 -7.60
CA ALA A 22 18.81 20.19 -7.74
C ALA A 22 19.48 20.40 -6.37
N CYS A 23 20.80 20.28 -6.32
CA CYS A 23 21.60 20.60 -5.15
C CYS A 23 21.92 22.11 -5.21
N GLU A 24 21.18 22.94 -4.45
CA GLU A 24 21.29 24.41 -4.56
C GLU A 24 22.32 25.02 -3.60
N ASP A 25 22.38 24.58 -2.33
CA ASP A 25 23.15 25.28 -1.28
C ASP A 25 24.35 24.50 -0.76
N GLU A 26 24.18 23.24 -0.40
CA GLU A 26 25.25 22.38 0.11
C GLU A 26 25.31 21.08 -0.68
N LEU A 27 26.49 20.74 -1.17
CA LEU A 27 26.73 19.52 -1.92
C LEU A 27 27.42 18.49 -1.01
N PHE A 28 26.70 17.43 -0.68
CA PHE A 28 27.28 16.27 0.00
C PHE A 28 27.75 15.26 -1.05
N VAL A 29 29.02 14.87 -0.99
CA VAL A 29 29.60 13.96 -1.99
C VAL A 29 30.15 12.72 -1.31
N GLN A 30 29.68 11.55 -1.75
CA GLN A 30 30.19 10.23 -1.35
C GLN A 30 30.21 9.30 -2.55
N ASP A 31 31.26 8.49 -2.69
CA ASP A 31 31.47 7.56 -3.81
C ASP A 31 31.30 8.21 -5.19
N LYS A 32 31.74 9.46 -5.35
CA LYS A 32 31.58 10.29 -6.57
C LYS A 32 30.10 10.60 -6.91
N LYS A 33 29.18 10.40 -5.99
CA LYS A 33 27.75 10.71 -6.12
C LYS A 33 27.43 11.95 -5.29
N SER A 34 26.50 12.77 -5.78
CA SER A 34 26.13 14.04 -5.15
C SER A 34 24.75 13.94 -4.52
N PHE A 35 24.59 14.52 -3.33
CA PHE A 35 23.33 14.52 -2.57
C PHE A 35 22.97 15.94 -2.15
N CYS A 36 21.67 16.28 -2.15
CA CYS A 36 21.16 17.60 -1.83
C CYS A 36 21.10 17.89 -0.33
N CYS A 37 21.15 16.86 0.52
CA CYS A 37 21.07 16.99 1.99
C CYS A 37 21.65 15.78 2.68
N THR A 38 21.93 15.92 3.98
CA THR A 38 22.40 14.82 4.84
C THR A 38 21.42 13.65 4.88
N GLY A 39 20.12 13.92 4.84
CA GLY A 39 19.09 12.88 4.84
C GLY A 39 19.17 11.97 3.61
N CYS A 40 19.35 12.53 2.41
CA CYS A 40 19.55 11.75 1.18
C CYS A 40 20.86 10.95 1.21
N LEU A 41 21.92 11.53 1.76
CA LEU A 41 23.20 10.84 1.97
C LEU A 41 23.03 9.66 2.94
N THR A 42 22.39 9.87 4.10
CA THR A 42 22.14 8.81 5.09
C THR A 42 21.34 7.64 4.50
N VAL A 43 20.31 7.91 3.69
CA VAL A 43 19.57 6.82 3.02
C VAL A 43 20.49 6.04 2.10
N TYR A 44 21.34 6.71 1.33
CA TYR A 44 22.32 6.06 0.47
C TYR A 44 23.30 5.19 1.28
N GLU A 45 23.84 5.71 2.38
CA GLU A 45 24.75 4.98 3.28
C GLU A 45 24.10 3.71 3.84
N VAL A 46 22.87 3.84 4.36
CA VAL A 46 22.12 2.70 4.91
C VAL A 46 21.89 1.63 3.85
N LEU A 47 21.53 2.01 2.63
CA LEU A 47 21.33 1.07 1.54
C LEU A 47 22.63 0.41 1.08
N ASN A 48 23.72 1.18 1.02
CA ASN A 48 25.04 0.69 0.62
C ASN A 48 25.62 -0.30 1.63
N GLU A 49 25.56 0.01 2.92
CA GLU A 49 26.03 -0.87 4.01
C GLU A 49 25.27 -2.21 4.08
N ASN A 50 24.01 -2.23 3.65
CA ASN A 50 23.15 -3.41 3.66
C ASN A 50 23.04 -4.12 2.31
N ASN A 51 23.91 -3.81 1.34
CA ASN A 51 23.90 -4.38 -0.01
C ASN A 51 22.54 -4.26 -0.74
N LEU A 52 21.91 -3.10 -0.61
CA LEU A 52 20.62 -2.76 -1.21
C LEU A 52 20.75 -1.73 -2.34
N CYS A 53 21.94 -1.60 -2.95
CA CYS A 53 22.20 -0.64 -4.05
C CYS A 53 21.39 -0.94 -5.31
N ASP A 54 20.90 -2.16 -5.51
CA ASP A 54 19.97 -2.53 -6.58
C ASP A 54 18.71 -1.62 -6.60
N TYR A 55 18.40 -0.98 -5.49
CA TYR A 55 17.37 0.07 -5.38
C TYR A 55 17.54 1.17 -6.43
N TYR A 56 18.77 1.59 -6.71
CA TYR A 56 19.08 2.63 -7.69
C TYR A 56 19.23 2.10 -9.12
N ASP A 57 19.35 0.77 -9.29
CA ASP A 57 19.45 0.13 -10.61
C ASP A 57 18.07 -0.12 -11.23
N ILE A 58 17.02 -0.23 -10.38
CA ILE A 58 15.65 -0.45 -10.84
C ILE A 58 15.08 0.82 -11.49
N GLU A 59 15.34 1.98 -10.91
CA GLU A 59 14.81 3.26 -11.39
C GLU A 59 15.79 4.41 -11.10
N VAL A 60 15.88 5.36 -12.02
CA VAL A 60 16.74 6.53 -11.85
C VAL A 60 16.14 7.46 -10.78
N THR A 61 16.91 7.81 -9.75
CA THR A 61 16.50 8.70 -8.64
C THR A 61 15.18 8.29 -7.96
N PRO A 62 15.08 7.05 -7.43
CA PRO A 62 13.82 6.53 -6.87
C PRO A 62 13.44 7.13 -5.52
N GLY A 63 14.35 7.86 -4.88
CA GLY A 63 14.18 8.41 -3.54
C GLY A 63 13.31 9.66 -3.47
N THR A 64 12.93 10.03 -2.26
CA THR A 64 12.22 11.28 -1.95
C THR A 64 13.13 12.24 -1.20
N ASN A 65 12.92 13.55 -1.40
CA ASN A 65 13.69 14.59 -0.69
C ASN A 65 13.55 14.46 0.82
N GLN A 66 14.67 14.41 1.51
CA GLN A 66 14.76 14.23 2.96
C GLN A 66 15.00 15.53 3.75
N GLN A 67 15.21 16.67 3.07
CA GLN A 67 15.52 17.97 3.72
C GLN A 67 14.52 18.42 4.79
N LYS A 68 13.23 18.07 4.65
CA LYS A 68 12.16 18.51 5.56
C LYS A 68 12.03 17.67 6.84
N LYS A 69 13.00 16.82 7.15
CA LYS A 69 12.83 15.71 8.11
C LYS A 69 13.65 15.80 9.41
N GLU A 70 14.24 16.93 9.74
CA GLU A 70 15.25 17.04 10.83
C GLU A 70 14.72 16.93 12.28
N ASP A 71 13.42 16.98 12.55
CA ASP A 71 12.91 17.02 13.94
C ASP A 71 12.01 15.80 14.28
N ARG A 72 12.59 14.58 14.27
CA ARG A 72 11.79 13.35 14.20
C ARG A 72 11.92 12.36 15.34
N ASP A 73 12.95 12.43 16.15
CA ASP A 73 13.23 11.35 17.12
C ASP A 73 12.14 11.21 18.19
N ASN A 74 11.49 12.29 18.60
CA ASN A 74 10.47 12.30 19.65
C ASN A 74 9.03 12.12 19.14
N ARG A 75 8.79 12.24 17.82
CA ARG A 75 7.44 12.16 17.23
C ARG A 75 6.78 10.79 17.38
N PHE A 76 7.55 9.75 17.59
CA PHE A 76 7.07 8.37 17.67
C PHE A 76 7.07 7.80 19.08
N ASP A 77 7.25 8.65 20.11
CA ASP A 77 7.29 8.19 21.50
C ASP A 77 5.95 7.61 21.97
N TYR A 78 4.82 8.06 21.40
CA TYR A 78 3.51 7.51 21.65
C TYR A 78 3.34 6.03 21.20
N LEU A 79 4.26 5.52 20.38
CA LEU A 79 4.28 4.11 19.95
C LEU A 79 4.90 3.17 20.98
N ASP A 80 5.35 3.69 22.14
CA ASP A 80 5.75 2.88 23.29
C ASP A 80 4.55 2.55 24.20
N ASP A 81 3.39 3.21 24.02
CA ASP A 81 2.17 2.96 24.76
C ASP A 81 1.49 1.67 24.29
N GLU A 82 1.27 0.73 25.23
CA GLU A 82 0.65 -0.57 24.95
C GLU A 82 -0.78 -0.44 24.39
N ASP A 83 -1.55 0.54 24.85
CA ASP A 83 -2.91 0.77 24.36
C ASP A 83 -2.91 1.23 22.89
N VAL A 84 -1.92 2.03 22.50
CA VAL A 84 -1.73 2.47 21.11
C VAL A 84 -1.24 1.31 20.26
N ILE A 85 -0.27 0.55 20.76
CA ILE A 85 0.29 -0.63 20.07
C ILE A 85 -0.83 -1.64 19.79
N ASN A 86 -1.64 -2.01 20.80
CA ASN A 86 -2.72 -2.99 20.66
C ASN A 86 -3.79 -2.57 19.64
N LYS A 87 -4.00 -1.27 19.46
CA LYS A 87 -4.92 -0.74 18.45
C LYS A 87 -4.33 -0.75 17.03
N LEU A 88 -3.02 -0.67 16.91
CA LEU A 88 -2.32 -0.62 15.61
C LEU A 88 -2.03 -2.01 15.04
N ILE A 89 -1.88 -3.01 15.88
CA ILE A 89 -1.55 -4.38 15.51
C ILE A 89 -2.75 -5.06 14.86
N ASP A 90 -2.55 -5.70 13.71
CA ASP A 90 -3.57 -6.52 13.05
C ASP A 90 -3.69 -7.89 13.74
N PHE A 91 -2.56 -8.46 14.17
CA PHE A 91 -2.48 -9.75 14.86
C PHE A 91 -1.21 -9.82 15.71
N LYS A 92 -1.33 -10.40 16.91
CA LYS A 92 -0.22 -10.64 17.85
C LYS A 92 -0.23 -12.08 18.29
N ASP A 93 0.89 -12.75 18.09
CA ASP A 93 1.21 -14.06 18.65
C ASP A 93 2.35 -13.91 19.68
N GLU A 94 2.72 -14.99 20.38
CA GLU A 94 3.77 -14.96 21.41
C GLU A 94 5.11 -14.44 20.91
N GLU A 95 5.45 -14.66 19.64
CA GLU A 95 6.75 -14.29 19.06
C GLU A 95 6.66 -13.29 17.90
N GLN A 96 5.51 -13.20 17.22
CA GLN A 96 5.36 -12.40 16.02
C GLN A 96 4.20 -11.43 16.11
N ILE A 97 4.46 -10.23 15.61
CA ILE A 97 3.48 -9.16 15.50
C ILE A 97 3.28 -8.85 14.03
N HIS A 98 2.03 -8.79 13.60
CA HIS A 98 1.62 -8.41 12.26
C HIS A 98 1.02 -7.00 12.30
N ILE A 99 1.48 -6.14 11.40
CA ILE A 99 0.98 -4.77 11.28
C ILE A 99 0.88 -4.36 9.83
N THR A 100 -0.13 -3.56 9.52
CA THR A 100 -0.33 -2.97 8.19
C THR A 100 -0.25 -1.46 8.28
N PHE A 101 0.70 -0.88 7.56
CA PHE A 101 0.86 0.56 7.44
C PHE A 101 0.34 1.08 6.10
N THR A 102 -0.24 2.27 6.11
CA THR A 102 -0.51 3.04 4.89
C THR A 102 0.67 3.96 4.61
N ILE A 103 1.33 3.79 3.46
CA ILE A 103 2.49 4.58 3.04
C ILE A 103 2.18 5.24 1.69
N PRO A 104 1.74 6.49 1.66
CA PRO A 104 1.32 7.17 0.42
C PRO A 104 2.46 7.35 -0.59
N MET A 105 3.71 7.37 -0.10
CA MET A 105 4.92 7.62 -0.90
C MET A 105 5.33 6.46 -1.80
N ILE A 106 4.64 5.32 -1.74
CA ILE A 106 4.90 4.19 -2.65
C ILE A 106 4.41 4.58 -4.04
N HIS A 107 5.32 4.77 -5.02
CA HIS A 107 4.97 5.22 -6.36
C HIS A 107 5.72 4.48 -7.47
N CYS A 108 6.76 3.70 -7.17
CA CYS A 108 7.65 3.07 -8.13
C CYS A 108 8.02 1.63 -7.76
N ALA A 109 8.60 0.91 -8.70
CA ALA A 109 9.06 -0.47 -8.50
C ALA A 109 10.20 -0.57 -7.47
N SER A 110 11.12 0.41 -7.46
CA SER A 110 12.19 0.49 -6.44
C SER A 110 11.64 0.64 -5.03
N CYS A 111 10.57 1.43 -4.86
CA CYS A 111 9.89 1.57 -3.58
C CYS A 111 9.36 0.21 -3.06
N ILE A 112 8.73 -0.57 -3.95
CA ILE A 112 8.20 -1.90 -3.62
C ILE A 112 9.36 -2.81 -3.23
N TRP A 113 10.40 -2.87 -4.08
CA TRP A 113 11.56 -3.72 -3.86
C TRP A 113 12.25 -3.42 -2.52
N LEU A 114 12.48 -2.14 -2.19
CA LEU A 114 13.09 -1.75 -0.92
C LEU A 114 12.23 -2.14 0.28
N LEU A 115 10.93 -1.83 0.23
CA LEU A 115 10.01 -2.12 1.32
C LEU A 115 9.79 -3.63 1.52
N GLU A 116 9.92 -4.44 0.49
CA GLU A 116 9.87 -5.90 0.61
C GLU A 116 11.19 -6.52 1.11
N ASN A 117 12.30 -5.77 1.08
CA ASN A 117 13.60 -6.18 1.59
C ASN A 117 13.95 -5.58 2.96
N LEU A 118 12.98 -5.11 3.76
CA LEU A 118 13.21 -4.51 5.08
C LEU A 118 13.93 -5.45 6.06
N TYR A 119 13.80 -6.76 5.89
CA TYR A 119 14.50 -7.76 6.71
C TYR A 119 16.04 -7.67 6.60
N LYS A 120 16.57 -7.06 5.53
CA LYS A 120 18.00 -6.79 5.38
C LYS A 120 18.45 -5.59 6.21
N LEU A 121 17.55 -4.63 6.47
CA LEU A 121 17.81 -3.42 7.25
C LEU A 121 17.59 -3.63 8.74
N ASP A 122 16.62 -4.45 9.14
CA ASP A 122 16.34 -4.82 10.53
C ASP A 122 16.10 -6.34 10.64
N PRO A 123 17.02 -7.07 11.31
CA PRO A 123 16.90 -8.52 11.49
C PRO A 123 15.68 -8.93 12.35
N GLY A 124 15.01 -7.99 13.00
CA GLY A 124 13.76 -8.23 13.72
C GLY A 124 12.55 -8.32 12.80
N VAL A 125 12.62 -7.76 11.58
CA VAL A 125 11.59 -7.88 10.55
C VAL A 125 11.75 -9.24 9.88
N THR A 126 10.71 -10.08 9.95
CA THR A 126 10.73 -11.43 9.38
C THR A 126 10.08 -11.50 8.00
N PHE A 127 9.15 -10.58 7.72
CA PHE A 127 8.43 -10.53 6.44
C PHE A 127 7.92 -9.13 6.17
N SER A 128 7.97 -8.72 4.90
CA SER A 128 7.34 -7.49 4.44
C SER A 128 6.75 -7.69 3.04
N ARG A 129 5.54 -7.17 2.83
CA ARG A 129 4.84 -7.25 1.53
C ARG A 129 4.10 -5.96 1.24
N VAL A 130 4.20 -5.49 0.01
CA VAL A 130 3.58 -4.25 -0.47
C VAL A 130 2.31 -4.54 -1.28
N ASP A 131 1.21 -3.90 -0.89
CA ASP A 131 0.03 -3.74 -1.75
C ASP A 131 0.12 -2.35 -2.41
N PHE A 132 0.58 -2.33 -3.66
CA PHE A 132 0.82 -1.11 -4.42
C PHE A 132 -0.47 -0.32 -4.67
N ILE A 133 -1.57 -1.01 -4.97
CA ILE A 133 -2.86 -0.38 -5.30
C ILE A 133 -3.42 0.35 -4.07
N LYS A 134 -3.36 -0.29 -2.92
CA LYS A 134 -3.86 0.26 -1.65
C LYS A 134 -2.84 1.14 -0.93
N LYS A 135 -1.61 1.27 -1.44
CA LYS A 135 -0.50 1.96 -0.78
C LYS A 135 -0.25 1.44 0.64
N LYS A 136 -0.36 0.14 0.85
CA LYS A 136 -0.21 -0.51 2.15
C LYS A 136 1.00 -1.42 2.16
N VAL A 137 1.65 -1.49 3.32
CA VAL A 137 2.74 -2.42 3.59
C VAL A 137 2.37 -3.27 4.79
N GLN A 138 2.35 -4.58 4.60
CA GLN A 138 2.18 -5.55 5.68
C GLN A 138 3.56 -5.96 6.17
N ILE A 139 3.81 -5.79 7.46
CA ILE A 139 5.09 -6.12 8.10
C ILE A 139 4.84 -7.13 9.22
N LYS A 140 5.67 -8.17 9.24
CA LYS A 140 5.76 -9.10 10.37
C LYS A 140 7.11 -8.92 11.03
N TYR A 141 7.12 -8.76 12.34
CA TYR A 141 8.35 -8.62 13.10
C TYR A 141 8.30 -9.40 14.41
N SER A 142 9.48 -9.76 14.92
CA SER A 142 9.63 -10.44 16.20
C SER A 142 9.65 -9.43 17.34
N SER A 143 8.72 -9.56 18.29
CA SER A 143 8.65 -8.73 19.49
C SER A 143 9.89 -8.83 20.38
N LYS A 144 10.65 -9.94 20.26
CA LYS A 144 11.90 -10.17 21.02
C LYS A 144 13.10 -9.41 20.44
N LYS A 145 13.09 -9.06 19.15
CA LYS A 145 14.24 -8.48 18.43
C LYS A 145 14.09 -7.02 18.10
N THR A 146 12.87 -6.56 17.83
CA THR A 146 12.61 -5.17 17.46
C THR A 146 11.29 -4.69 18.03
N SER A 147 11.08 -3.38 18.10
CA SER A 147 9.84 -2.75 18.58
C SER A 147 9.11 -2.08 17.43
N LEU A 148 7.79 -1.84 17.63
CA LEU A 148 6.96 -1.08 16.68
C LEU A 148 7.59 0.29 16.36
N LYS A 149 8.05 0.99 17.40
CA LYS A 149 8.73 2.28 17.28
C LYS A 149 9.99 2.19 16.41
N SER A 150 10.80 1.14 16.59
CA SER A 150 12.01 0.93 15.78
C SER A 150 11.68 0.71 14.31
N VAL A 151 10.66 -0.10 14.01
CA VAL A 151 10.18 -0.33 12.63
C VAL A 151 9.68 0.96 11.99
N VAL A 152 8.90 1.77 12.71
CA VAL A 152 8.40 3.08 12.21
C VAL A 152 9.55 4.07 12.02
N LYS A 153 10.51 4.12 12.95
CA LYS A 153 11.72 4.94 12.80
C LYS A 153 12.54 4.51 11.58
N LEU A 154 12.72 3.21 11.35
CA LEU A 154 13.40 2.69 10.16
C LEU A 154 12.70 3.14 8.89
N LEU A 155 11.38 2.94 8.78
CA LEU A 155 10.60 3.39 7.63
C LEU A 155 10.71 4.90 7.40
N SER A 156 10.67 5.68 8.46
CA SER A 156 10.85 7.13 8.39
C SER A 156 12.26 7.51 7.92
N ARG A 157 13.31 6.81 8.38
CA ARG A 157 14.71 7.06 7.98
C ARG A 157 14.95 6.81 6.51
N ILE A 158 14.38 5.75 5.96
CA ILE A 158 14.48 5.45 4.52
C ILE A 158 13.50 6.24 3.65
N GLY A 159 12.73 7.18 4.23
CA GLY A 159 11.86 8.07 3.48
C GLY A 159 10.41 7.62 3.33
N TYR A 160 10.04 6.48 3.85
CA TYR A 160 8.70 5.87 3.73
C TYR A 160 7.91 5.98 5.03
N GLU A 161 7.71 7.20 5.53
CA GLU A 161 6.98 7.45 6.76
C GLU A 161 5.54 6.97 6.67
N PRO A 162 5.10 6.06 7.57
CA PRO A 162 3.74 5.56 7.58
C PRO A 162 2.77 6.61 8.10
N ARG A 163 1.56 6.67 7.53
CA ARG A 163 0.45 7.43 8.12
C ARG A 163 -0.17 6.60 9.24
N ILE A 164 -0.06 7.10 10.45
CA ILE A 164 -0.67 6.51 11.64
C ILE A 164 -1.81 7.42 12.06
N ASN A 165 -3.04 7.08 11.64
CA ASN A 165 -4.24 7.81 12.02
C ASN A 165 -4.85 7.13 13.25
N LEU A 166 -4.71 7.73 14.40
CA LEU A 166 -5.34 7.25 15.64
C LEU A 166 -6.87 7.32 15.60
N SER A 167 -7.44 8.22 14.76
CA SER A 167 -8.87 8.33 14.53
C SER A 167 -9.48 7.16 13.76
N ASP A 168 -8.70 6.51 12.89
CA ASP A 168 -9.16 5.34 12.12
C ASP A 168 -9.15 4.05 12.96
N LEU A 169 -8.62 4.11 14.17
CA LEU A 169 -8.54 2.97 15.10
C LEU A 169 -9.88 2.63 15.77
N GLY A 170 -10.86 3.53 15.69
CA GLY A 170 -12.24 3.33 16.21
C GLY A 170 -13.21 2.74 15.18
N GLU A 171 -12.88 2.77 13.90
CA GLU A 171 -13.67 2.13 12.87
C GLU A 171 -13.05 0.77 12.51
N GLU A 172 -13.85 -0.29 12.66
CA GLU A 172 -13.47 -1.67 12.30
C GLU A 172 -12.75 -1.71 10.95
N ARG A 173 -11.43 -1.96 11.01
CA ARG A 173 -10.57 -2.06 9.84
C ARG A 173 -11.08 -3.14 8.89
N GLY A 174 -11.57 -2.73 7.75
CA GLY A 174 -11.47 -3.59 6.56
C GLY A 174 -12.65 -4.42 6.15
N LEU A 175 -13.77 -4.48 6.88
CA LEU A 175 -14.87 -5.37 6.47
C LEU A 175 -16.05 -4.68 5.76
N LYS A 176 -16.10 -3.33 5.73
CA LYS A 176 -17.27 -2.64 5.14
C LYS A 176 -17.33 -2.77 3.61
N SER A 177 -16.18 -2.69 2.91
CA SER A 177 -16.16 -2.83 1.44
C SER A 177 -16.38 -4.29 1.01
N ASP A 178 -15.78 -5.24 1.74
CA ASP A 178 -15.90 -6.66 1.43
C ASP A 178 -17.30 -7.20 1.76
N LYS A 179 -17.94 -6.68 2.82
CA LYS A 179 -19.33 -7.06 3.17
C LYS A 179 -20.32 -6.69 2.08
N LYS A 180 -20.22 -5.49 1.49
CA LYS A 180 -21.09 -5.08 0.36
C LYS A 180 -20.96 -6.05 -0.80
N LEU A 181 -19.71 -6.36 -1.20
CA LEU A 181 -19.41 -7.28 -2.28
C LEU A 181 -19.96 -8.70 -1.99
N ILE A 182 -19.80 -9.18 -0.75
CA ILE A 182 -20.32 -10.48 -0.34
C ILE A 182 -21.87 -10.51 -0.41
N TYR A 183 -22.55 -9.45 0.01
CA TYR A 183 -24.01 -9.37 -0.09
C TYR A 183 -24.46 -9.30 -1.56
N GLN A 184 -23.80 -8.53 -2.41
CA GLN A 184 -24.07 -8.46 -3.85
C GLN A 184 -23.89 -9.83 -4.51
N LEU A 185 -22.80 -10.53 -4.19
CA LEU A 185 -22.52 -11.87 -4.69
C LEU A 185 -23.54 -12.89 -4.20
N ALA A 186 -23.93 -12.82 -2.92
CA ALA A 186 -24.95 -13.70 -2.33
C ALA A 186 -26.32 -13.52 -3.00
N VAL A 187 -26.75 -12.27 -3.24
CA VAL A 187 -28.00 -11.98 -3.95
C VAL A 187 -27.95 -12.47 -5.38
N ALA A 188 -26.83 -12.20 -6.10
CA ALA A 188 -26.64 -12.65 -7.47
C ALA A 188 -26.68 -14.19 -7.57
N GLY A 189 -25.96 -14.88 -6.68
CA GLY A 189 -25.92 -16.35 -6.65
C GLY A 189 -27.26 -16.98 -6.29
N PHE A 190 -27.98 -16.41 -5.34
CA PHE A 190 -29.33 -16.87 -4.98
C PHE A 190 -30.30 -16.72 -6.14
N CYS A 191 -30.34 -15.55 -6.77
CA CYS A 191 -31.22 -15.30 -7.91
C CYS A 191 -30.86 -16.19 -9.10
N PHE A 192 -29.56 -16.32 -9.42
CA PHE A 192 -29.09 -17.17 -10.51
C PHE A 192 -29.47 -18.64 -10.30
N GLY A 193 -29.23 -19.18 -9.10
CA GLY A 193 -29.60 -20.57 -8.76
C GLY A 193 -31.09 -20.85 -8.90
N ASN A 194 -31.95 -19.92 -8.44
CA ASN A 194 -33.40 -20.07 -8.61
C ASN A 194 -33.85 -19.94 -10.06
N MET A 195 -33.30 -18.99 -10.83
CA MET A 195 -33.60 -18.86 -12.25
C MET A 195 -33.24 -20.11 -13.04
N MET A 196 -32.03 -20.68 -12.74
CA MET A 196 -31.64 -21.95 -13.33
C MET A 196 -32.59 -23.09 -12.98
N PHE A 197 -33.03 -23.17 -11.72
CA PHE A 197 -33.98 -24.18 -11.26
C PHE A 197 -35.34 -24.05 -11.95
N PHE A 198 -35.89 -22.85 -12.11
CA PHE A 198 -37.16 -22.61 -12.81
C PHE A 198 -37.09 -22.79 -14.32
N SER A 199 -35.90 -22.74 -14.89
CA SER A 199 -35.69 -23.02 -16.34
C SER A 199 -35.56 -24.51 -16.65
N LEU A 200 -35.23 -25.35 -15.65
CA LEU A 200 -35.06 -26.82 -15.87
C LEU A 200 -36.28 -27.52 -16.45
N PRO A 201 -37.53 -27.25 -16.01
CA PRO A 201 -38.72 -27.91 -16.59
C PRO A 201 -38.86 -27.70 -18.10
N GLU A 202 -38.42 -26.53 -18.62
CA GLU A 202 -38.50 -26.22 -20.04
C GLU A 202 -37.55 -27.10 -20.87
N TYR A 203 -36.40 -27.51 -20.28
CA TYR A 203 -35.45 -28.41 -20.95
C TYR A 203 -35.84 -29.90 -20.85
N PHE A 204 -36.60 -30.32 -19.84
CA PHE A 204 -36.96 -31.72 -19.65
C PHE A 204 -38.38 -32.06 -20.10
N SER A 205 -39.21 -31.07 -20.40
CA SER A 205 -40.59 -31.31 -20.83
C SER A 205 -40.72 -31.53 -22.37
N GLU A 206 -40.27 -32.68 -22.85
CA GLU A 206 -40.76 -33.22 -24.16
C GLU A 206 -42.24 -33.71 -24.11
N THR A 207 -42.85 -33.68 -22.93
CA THR A 207 -44.25 -34.12 -22.75
C THR A 207 -45.10 -32.97 -22.26
N GLU A 208 -46.24 -32.73 -22.92
CA GLU A 208 -47.30 -31.72 -22.65
C GLU A 208 -47.94 -31.77 -21.26
N LEU A 209 -47.22 -32.27 -20.25
CA LEU A 209 -47.74 -32.51 -18.89
C LEU A 209 -47.90 -31.23 -18.04
N LEU A 210 -47.22 -30.14 -18.40
CA LEU A 210 -47.35 -28.86 -17.70
C LEU A 210 -48.09 -27.90 -18.65
N GLY A 211 -49.37 -27.62 -18.39
CA GLY A 211 -50.19 -26.76 -19.19
C GLY A 211 -49.56 -25.35 -19.37
N ASN A 212 -49.89 -24.66 -20.47
CA ASN A 212 -49.38 -23.34 -20.88
C ASN A 212 -49.38 -22.27 -19.77
N GLY A 213 -50.20 -22.42 -18.71
CA GLY A 213 -50.26 -21.50 -17.58
C GLY A 213 -49.02 -21.52 -16.68
N PHE A 214 -48.35 -22.66 -16.52
CA PHE A 214 -47.14 -22.78 -15.68
C PHE A 214 -45.92 -22.12 -16.34
N ASN A 215 -45.80 -22.22 -17.66
CA ASN A 215 -44.69 -21.58 -18.37
C ASN A 215 -44.76 -20.05 -18.27
N HIS A 216 -45.94 -19.46 -18.34
CA HIS A 216 -46.13 -18.03 -18.14
C HIS A 216 -45.79 -17.62 -16.71
N LEU A 217 -46.16 -18.42 -15.70
CA LEU A 217 -45.86 -18.17 -14.29
C LEU A 217 -44.32 -18.18 -14.05
N PHE A 218 -43.61 -19.18 -14.56
CA PHE A 218 -42.15 -19.29 -14.41
C PHE A 218 -41.42 -18.14 -15.12
N ASN A 219 -41.90 -17.70 -16.31
CA ASN A 219 -41.33 -16.54 -17.00
C ASN A 219 -41.48 -15.24 -16.16
N TYR A 220 -42.66 -15.00 -15.57
CA TYR A 220 -42.86 -13.84 -14.71
C TYR A 220 -41.98 -13.92 -13.44
N LEU A 221 -41.82 -15.11 -12.87
CA LEU A 221 -40.97 -15.33 -11.69
C LEU A 221 -39.49 -15.11 -12.00
N ASN A 222 -39.01 -15.54 -13.16
CA ASN A 222 -37.67 -15.28 -13.66
C ASN A 222 -37.40 -13.78 -13.87
N ILE A 223 -38.34 -13.04 -14.44
CA ILE A 223 -38.23 -11.57 -14.57
C ILE A 223 -38.20 -10.92 -13.20
N LEU A 224 -39.02 -11.35 -12.25
CA LEU A 224 -39.01 -10.82 -10.88
C LEU A 224 -37.68 -11.06 -10.14
N LEU A 225 -37.06 -12.23 -10.37
CA LEU A 225 -35.76 -12.57 -9.80
C LEU A 225 -34.60 -11.82 -10.46
N ALA A 226 -34.76 -11.39 -11.73
CA ALA A 226 -33.75 -10.60 -12.43
C ALA A 226 -33.64 -9.16 -11.88
N LEU A 227 -34.74 -8.58 -11.37
CA LEU A 227 -34.77 -7.20 -10.88
C LEU A 227 -33.74 -6.94 -9.77
N PRO A 228 -33.65 -7.73 -8.68
CA PRO A 228 -32.63 -7.49 -7.65
C PRO A 228 -31.20 -7.67 -8.14
N VAL A 229 -30.97 -8.51 -9.15
CA VAL A 229 -29.65 -8.65 -9.74
C VAL A 229 -29.25 -7.37 -10.48
N VAL A 230 -30.14 -6.81 -11.32
CA VAL A 230 -29.87 -5.60 -12.10
C VAL A 230 -29.77 -4.36 -11.19
N PHE A 231 -30.69 -4.18 -10.24
CA PHE A 231 -30.77 -2.95 -9.44
C PHE A 231 -29.87 -2.96 -8.21
N TYR A 232 -29.44 -4.12 -7.73
CA TYR A 232 -28.59 -4.21 -6.54
C TYR A 232 -27.23 -4.86 -6.81
N ALA A 233 -27.19 -6.05 -7.41
CA ALA A 233 -25.93 -6.77 -7.54
C ALA A 233 -25.03 -6.16 -8.64
N ALA A 234 -25.60 -5.61 -9.70
CA ALA A 234 -24.88 -5.04 -10.83
C ALA A 234 -24.59 -3.53 -10.70
N THR A 235 -24.91 -2.89 -9.55
CA THR A 235 -24.74 -1.43 -9.38
C THR A 235 -23.30 -0.94 -9.54
N ASP A 236 -22.31 -1.78 -9.30
CA ASP A 236 -20.89 -1.41 -9.41
C ASP A 236 -20.37 -1.46 -10.88
N TYR A 237 -21.23 -1.86 -11.85
CA TYR A 237 -20.92 -1.88 -13.29
C TYR A 237 -21.54 -0.71 -14.06
N PHE A 238 -22.43 0.04 -13.44
CA PHE A 238 -23.08 1.22 -14.00
C PHE A 238 -22.61 2.48 -13.29
#